data_5cc43906f6feb7d4a3bfac054c5512f7
#
_entry.id   5cc43906f6feb7d4a3bfac054c5512f7
#
_cell.length_a   1.000
_cell.length_b   1.000
_cell.length_c   1.000
_cell.angle_alpha   90.00
_cell.angle_beta   90.00
_cell.angle_gamma   90.00
#
_symmetry.space_group_name_H-M   'P 1'
#
loop_
_entity.id
_entity.type
_entity.pdbx_description
1 polymer ?
#
loop_
_entity_poly.entity_id
_entity_poly.type
_entity_poly.pdbx_seq_one_letter_code
_entity_poly.pdbx_strand_id
1 'polypeptide(L)'
;MAFLKLNDAQLFYQWDGPENAPVVLFSNSLGSTHRMWDPQLETFTRHFRVLRYDGRGHGQSTATPGPYSIEQLAGDVVQLLDALKLDRVYYCGLSMGGMIGMHLGVAHPTRLHKMVLCNTAAKIGTPDVWNARITAVQAGGMKAVAGAVIDRWLTAAYRTTHLRETAEVLSMLEGCDAAGYAATCAAVRDADFCQKLAGVRVATQVIAGTHDPATPPADGRALSELIRGAQYAELSAAHLSNIEARDDFNREALAFLKSQGAHG
;
A
#
# COMPACT_ATOMS: atom_id res chain seq x y z
N MET A 1 -10.99 6.72 -15.62
CA MET A 1 -10.61 7.66 -14.54
C MET A 1 -11.88 8.30 -14.00
N ALA A 2 -12.06 8.32 -12.71
CA ALA A 2 -13.25 8.92 -12.10
C ALA A 2 -12.93 9.45 -10.68
N PHE A 3 -13.83 10.26 -10.17
CA PHE A 3 -13.81 10.74 -8.80
C PHE A 3 -15.03 10.23 -8.05
N LEU A 4 -14.81 9.77 -6.83
CA LEU A 4 -15.87 9.42 -5.90
C LEU A 4 -15.94 10.48 -4.80
N LYS A 5 -17.13 11.00 -4.57
CA LYS A 5 -17.39 11.86 -3.41
C LYS A 5 -17.60 10.99 -2.17
N LEU A 6 -16.75 11.16 -1.18
CA LEU A 6 -16.91 10.65 0.17
C LEU A 6 -17.69 11.69 1.03
N ASN A 7 -17.86 11.39 2.31
CA ASN A 7 -18.55 12.29 3.22
C ASN A 7 -17.86 13.67 3.35
N ASP A 8 -16.52 13.68 3.41
CA ASP A 8 -15.69 14.87 3.67
C ASP A 8 -14.52 15.04 2.68
N ALA A 9 -14.43 14.19 1.66
CA ALA A 9 -13.34 14.19 0.69
C ALA A 9 -13.82 13.73 -0.69
N GLN A 10 -12.92 13.79 -1.67
CA GLN A 10 -13.09 13.20 -2.98
C GLN A 10 -11.91 12.31 -3.28
N LEU A 11 -12.15 11.03 -3.61
CA LEU A 11 -11.14 10.08 -4.02
C LEU A 11 -11.09 9.95 -5.53
N PHE A 12 -9.89 10.05 -6.07
CA PHE A 12 -9.59 9.65 -7.44
C PHE A 12 -9.45 8.12 -7.51
N TYR A 13 -10.06 7.49 -8.51
CA TYR A 13 -9.86 6.07 -8.79
C TYR A 13 -9.81 5.79 -10.28
N GLN A 14 -9.21 4.66 -10.63
CA GLN A 14 -9.05 4.19 -12.00
C GLN A 14 -9.30 2.70 -12.10
N TRP A 15 -9.96 2.31 -13.18
CA TRP A 15 -10.14 0.94 -13.59
C TRP A 15 -9.22 0.59 -14.75
N ASP A 16 -8.67 -0.62 -14.70
CA ASP A 16 -7.89 -1.22 -15.78
C ASP A 16 -8.31 -2.69 -15.94
N GLY A 17 -8.26 -3.22 -17.18
CA GLY A 17 -8.61 -4.61 -17.48
C GLY A 17 -10.08 -4.86 -17.77
N PRO A 18 -10.48 -6.15 -17.95
CA PRO A 18 -11.80 -6.53 -18.43
C PRO A 18 -12.88 -6.37 -17.35
N GLU A 19 -14.04 -5.84 -17.73
CA GLU A 19 -15.14 -5.51 -16.80
C GLU A 19 -15.68 -6.70 -16.00
N ASN A 20 -15.71 -7.88 -16.61
CA ASN A 20 -16.31 -9.08 -16.03
C ASN A 20 -15.32 -9.95 -15.22
N ALA A 21 -14.06 -9.52 -15.08
CA ALA A 21 -13.08 -10.25 -14.29
C ALA A 21 -13.25 -9.97 -12.79
N PRO A 22 -12.78 -10.88 -11.91
CA PRO A 22 -12.72 -10.61 -10.48
C PRO A 22 -11.92 -9.33 -10.18
N VAL A 23 -12.31 -8.59 -9.16
CA VAL A 23 -11.67 -7.30 -8.85
C VAL A 23 -10.50 -7.50 -7.92
N VAL A 24 -9.32 -6.93 -8.27
CA VAL A 24 -8.21 -6.70 -7.35
C VAL A 24 -8.07 -5.21 -7.08
N LEU A 25 -8.03 -4.83 -5.80
CA LEU A 25 -7.78 -3.45 -5.37
C LEU A 25 -6.32 -3.32 -4.94
N PHE A 26 -5.62 -2.34 -5.53
CA PHE A 26 -4.28 -1.97 -5.14
C PHE A 26 -4.28 -0.74 -4.23
N SER A 27 -3.57 -0.82 -3.09
CA SER A 27 -3.46 0.25 -2.09
C SER A 27 -2.02 0.70 -1.90
N ASN A 28 -1.80 1.99 -1.95
CA ASN A 28 -0.50 2.62 -2.19
C ASN A 28 0.35 2.76 -0.92
N SER A 29 1.67 2.90 -1.12
CA SER A 29 2.59 3.39 -0.09
C SER A 29 2.32 4.86 0.23
N LEU A 30 2.64 5.29 1.46
CA LEU A 30 2.66 6.69 1.86
C LEU A 30 3.59 7.51 0.95
N GLY A 31 3.10 8.60 0.38
CA GLY A 31 3.89 9.45 -0.51
C GLY A 31 3.88 9.01 -1.98
N SER A 32 3.05 8.03 -2.34
CA SER A 32 2.90 7.59 -3.73
C SER A 32 1.47 7.76 -4.24
N THR A 33 1.25 7.48 -5.51
CA THR A 33 -0.06 7.54 -6.17
C THR A 33 -0.41 6.17 -6.75
N HIS A 34 -1.64 6.03 -7.28
CA HIS A 34 -2.08 4.85 -8.01
C HIS A 34 -1.10 4.40 -9.11
N ARG A 35 -0.28 5.32 -9.63
CA ARG A 35 0.72 5.03 -10.68
C ARG A 35 1.88 4.15 -10.21
N MET A 36 2.13 4.04 -8.90
CA MET A 36 3.12 3.08 -8.41
C MET A 36 2.83 1.64 -8.82
N TRP A 37 1.57 1.36 -9.23
CA TRP A 37 1.10 0.05 -9.67
C TRP A 37 1.06 -0.12 -11.20
N ASP A 38 1.52 0.88 -11.98
CA ASP A 38 1.60 0.77 -13.45
C ASP A 38 2.40 -0.47 -13.91
N PRO A 39 3.51 -0.86 -13.24
CA PRO A 39 4.27 -2.07 -13.60
C PRO A 39 3.51 -3.39 -13.45
N GLN A 40 2.42 -3.43 -12.68
CA GLN A 40 1.62 -4.62 -12.45
C GLN A 40 0.52 -4.82 -13.50
N LEU A 41 0.13 -3.74 -14.21
CA LEU A 41 -1.07 -3.74 -15.04
C LEU A 41 -1.05 -4.80 -16.13
N GLU A 42 0.03 -4.89 -16.90
CA GLU A 42 0.12 -5.85 -18.00
C GLU A 42 -0.14 -7.29 -17.55
N THR A 43 0.37 -7.67 -16.38
CA THR A 43 0.23 -9.02 -15.84
C THR A 43 -1.13 -9.23 -15.20
N PHE A 44 -1.57 -8.29 -14.35
CA PHE A 44 -2.79 -8.48 -13.55
C PHE A 44 -4.06 -8.34 -14.38
N THR A 45 -4.10 -7.46 -15.37
CA THR A 45 -5.28 -7.26 -16.23
C THR A 45 -5.63 -8.45 -17.12
N ARG A 46 -4.74 -9.41 -17.27
CA ARG A 46 -5.03 -10.71 -17.92
C ARG A 46 -5.95 -11.60 -17.08
N HIS A 47 -6.09 -11.32 -15.77
CA HIS A 47 -6.80 -12.18 -14.81
C HIS A 47 -7.80 -11.45 -13.94
N PHE A 48 -7.61 -10.15 -13.73
CA PHE A 48 -8.40 -9.31 -12.84
C PHE A 48 -8.85 -8.03 -13.52
N ARG A 49 -9.97 -7.50 -13.07
CA ARG A 49 -10.27 -6.09 -13.20
C ARG A 49 -9.54 -5.36 -12.07
N VAL A 50 -8.62 -4.48 -12.42
CA VAL A 50 -7.75 -3.79 -11.47
C VAL A 50 -8.39 -2.47 -11.06
N LEU A 51 -8.63 -2.28 -9.76
CA LEU A 51 -9.04 -1.02 -9.14
C LEU A 51 -7.84 -0.39 -8.46
N ARG A 52 -7.50 0.81 -8.87
CA ARG A 52 -6.44 1.63 -8.24
C ARG A 52 -7.02 2.97 -7.81
N TYR A 53 -6.51 3.54 -6.74
CA TYR A 53 -6.99 4.83 -6.23
C TYR A 53 -5.84 5.63 -5.64
N ASP A 54 -6.00 6.93 -5.59
CA ASP A 54 -5.15 7.79 -4.79
C ASP A 54 -5.75 7.90 -3.39
N GLY A 55 -4.97 7.58 -2.38
CA GLY A 55 -5.41 7.71 -0.99
C GLY A 55 -5.65 9.18 -0.61
N ARG A 56 -6.46 9.44 0.39
CA ARG A 56 -6.68 10.78 0.97
C ARG A 56 -5.35 11.49 1.19
N GLY A 57 -5.24 12.75 0.75
CA GLY A 57 -4.01 13.54 0.86
C GLY A 57 -2.91 13.20 -0.15
N HIS A 58 -3.21 12.35 -1.15
CA HIS A 58 -2.25 11.94 -2.17
C HIS A 58 -2.82 12.10 -3.58
N GLY A 59 -1.92 12.31 -4.54
CA GLY A 59 -2.24 12.37 -5.96
C GLY A 59 -3.34 13.34 -6.29
N GLN A 60 -4.42 12.84 -6.90
CA GLN A 60 -5.57 13.64 -7.30
C GLN A 60 -6.71 13.65 -6.26
N SER A 61 -6.55 12.91 -5.15
CA SER A 61 -7.54 12.88 -4.07
C SER A 61 -7.40 14.10 -3.14
N THR A 62 -8.51 14.47 -2.51
CA THR A 62 -8.55 15.62 -1.61
C THR A 62 -7.62 15.44 -0.42
N ALA A 63 -6.86 16.47 -0.10
CA ALA A 63 -6.18 16.61 1.19
C ALA A 63 -7.13 17.33 2.15
N THR A 64 -7.61 16.64 3.17
CA THR A 64 -8.41 17.21 4.27
C THR A 64 -7.51 17.57 5.45
N PRO A 65 -7.96 18.40 6.41
CA PRO A 65 -7.21 18.61 7.64
C PRO A 65 -6.92 17.29 8.38
N GLY A 66 -5.67 17.13 8.83
CA GLY A 66 -5.25 15.97 9.64
C GLY A 66 -5.35 16.21 11.15
N PRO A 67 -4.85 15.30 11.99
CA PRO A 67 -4.17 14.05 11.59
C PRO A 67 -5.14 13.00 11.05
N TYR A 68 -4.67 12.10 10.15
CA TYR A 68 -5.44 10.93 9.72
C TYR A 68 -5.17 9.74 10.64
N SER A 69 -5.99 8.70 10.49
CA SER A 69 -5.77 7.38 11.09
C SER A 69 -5.88 6.27 10.03
N ILE A 70 -5.28 5.10 10.29
CA ILE A 70 -5.44 3.95 9.38
C ILE A 70 -6.90 3.49 9.31
N GLU A 71 -7.66 3.63 10.39
CA GLU A 71 -9.10 3.37 10.41
C GLU A 71 -9.85 4.29 9.43
N GLN A 72 -9.56 5.60 9.44
CA GLN A 72 -10.15 6.56 8.49
C GLN A 72 -9.81 6.19 7.05
N LEU A 73 -8.52 5.91 6.76
CA LEU A 73 -8.08 5.55 5.40
C LEU A 73 -8.69 4.21 4.92
N ALA A 74 -8.89 3.25 5.83
CA ALA A 74 -9.61 2.01 5.53
C ALA A 74 -11.11 2.26 5.32
N GLY A 75 -11.70 3.17 6.09
CA GLY A 75 -13.07 3.63 5.90
C GLY A 75 -13.31 4.26 4.52
N ASP A 76 -12.34 5.02 4.01
CA ASP A 76 -12.37 5.56 2.64
C ASP A 76 -12.41 4.42 1.61
N VAL A 77 -11.63 3.35 1.82
CA VAL A 77 -11.67 2.16 0.95
C VAL A 77 -13.03 1.47 1.02
N VAL A 78 -13.61 1.30 2.20
CA VAL A 78 -14.95 0.70 2.35
C VAL A 78 -15.99 1.52 1.60
N GLN A 79 -15.99 2.86 1.75
CA GLN A 79 -16.89 3.75 1.02
C GLN A 79 -16.67 3.64 -0.51
N LEU A 80 -15.43 3.48 -0.97
CA LEU A 80 -15.13 3.27 -2.39
C LEU A 80 -15.75 1.96 -2.88
N LEU A 81 -15.59 0.87 -2.13
CA LEU A 81 -16.17 -0.43 -2.49
C LEU A 81 -17.70 -0.37 -2.52
N ASP A 82 -18.34 0.28 -1.54
CA ASP A 82 -19.79 0.41 -1.44
C ASP A 82 -20.36 1.21 -2.62
N ALA A 83 -19.76 2.35 -2.94
CA ALA A 83 -20.20 3.18 -4.06
C ALA A 83 -20.05 2.49 -5.43
N LEU A 84 -19.02 1.63 -5.56
CA LEU A 84 -18.79 0.83 -6.76
C LEU A 84 -19.60 -0.50 -6.76
N LYS A 85 -20.39 -0.76 -5.71
CA LYS A 85 -21.20 -1.98 -5.51
C LYS A 85 -20.33 -3.25 -5.56
N LEU A 86 -19.17 -3.19 -4.94
CA LEU A 86 -18.24 -4.30 -4.83
C LEU A 86 -18.38 -4.93 -3.44
N ASP A 87 -19.05 -6.05 -3.34
CA ASP A 87 -19.21 -6.75 -2.05
C ASP A 87 -17.87 -7.25 -1.52
N ARG A 88 -17.04 -7.81 -2.40
CA ARG A 88 -15.78 -8.45 -2.06
C ARG A 88 -14.73 -8.26 -3.14
N VAL A 89 -13.48 -8.03 -2.74
CA VAL A 89 -12.34 -7.85 -3.65
C VAL A 89 -11.13 -8.69 -3.21
N TYR A 90 -10.23 -8.98 -4.14
CA TYR A 90 -8.86 -9.30 -3.84
C TYR A 90 -8.13 -8.01 -3.49
N TYR A 91 -7.20 -8.08 -2.54
CA TYR A 91 -6.50 -6.90 -2.04
C TYR A 91 -5.00 -7.08 -2.14
N CYS A 92 -4.30 -6.03 -2.54
CA CYS A 92 -2.84 -5.96 -2.49
C CYS A 92 -2.43 -4.56 -2.03
N GLY A 93 -1.77 -4.47 -0.88
CA GLY A 93 -1.36 -3.20 -0.29
C GLY A 93 0.11 -3.18 0.09
N LEU A 94 0.80 -2.07 -0.25
CA LEU A 94 2.21 -1.89 0.06
C LEU A 94 2.39 -0.85 1.17
N SER A 95 3.20 -1.18 2.20
CA SER A 95 3.56 -0.27 3.30
C SER A 95 2.31 0.23 4.04
N MET A 96 1.99 1.51 3.98
CA MET A 96 0.73 2.06 4.49
C MET A 96 -0.49 1.32 3.92
N GLY A 97 -0.49 1.00 2.62
CA GLY A 97 -1.54 0.19 2.01
C GLY A 97 -1.64 -1.21 2.64
N GLY A 98 -0.51 -1.78 3.08
CA GLY A 98 -0.51 -3.01 3.89
C GLY A 98 -1.19 -2.82 5.25
N MET A 99 -0.96 -1.68 5.94
CA MET A 99 -1.65 -1.36 7.20
C MET A 99 -3.17 -1.16 7.01
N ILE A 100 -3.57 -0.51 5.91
CA ILE A 100 -4.99 -0.42 5.51
C ILE A 100 -5.56 -1.83 5.31
N GLY A 101 -4.85 -2.72 4.61
CA GLY A 101 -5.22 -4.12 4.43
C GLY A 101 -5.36 -4.89 5.75
N MET A 102 -4.44 -4.69 6.70
CA MET A 102 -4.54 -5.26 8.04
C MET A 102 -5.82 -4.79 8.76
N HIS A 103 -6.12 -3.48 8.70
CA HIS A 103 -7.36 -2.95 9.29
C HIS A 103 -8.60 -3.57 8.64
N LEU A 104 -8.64 -3.66 7.31
CA LEU A 104 -9.74 -4.30 6.60
C LEU A 104 -9.87 -5.79 6.98
N GLY A 105 -8.77 -6.51 7.12
CA GLY A 105 -8.76 -7.92 7.57
C GLY A 105 -9.29 -8.12 8.98
N VAL A 106 -9.11 -7.14 9.87
CA VAL A 106 -9.61 -7.15 11.25
C VAL A 106 -11.07 -6.71 11.33
N ALA A 107 -11.39 -5.55 10.75
CA ALA A 107 -12.69 -4.89 10.94
C ALA A 107 -13.73 -5.23 9.86
N HIS A 108 -13.28 -5.55 8.64
CA HIS A 108 -14.14 -5.80 7.48
C HIS A 108 -13.75 -7.08 6.71
N PRO A 109 -13.54 -8.24 7.36
CA PRO A 109 -13.00 -9.45 6.72
C PRO A 109 -13.89 -9.97 5.58
N THR A 110 -15.19 -9.73 5.64
CA THR A 110 -16.15 -10.13 4.60
C THR A 110 -15.98 -9.38 3.28
N ARG A 111 -15.23 -8.26 3.28
CA ARG A 111 -14.98 -7.46 2.08
C ARG A 111 -13.76 -7.95 1.27
N LEU A 112 -13.05 -8.98 1.79
CA LEU A 112 -11.81 -9.48 1.20
C LEU A 112 -11.92 -10.95 0.82
N HIS A 113 -11.54 -11.30 -0.41
CA HIS A 113 -11.32 -12.70 -0.82
C HIS A 113 -10.00 -13.22 -0.27
N LYS A 114 -8.93 -12.47 -0.54
CA LYS A 114 -7.55 -12.69 -0.10
C LYS A 114 -6.85 -11.36 -0.01
N MET A 115 -5.75 -11.29 0.75
CA MET A 115 -4.92 -10.10 0.80
C MET A 115 -3.44 -10.40 0.69
N VAL A 116 -2.72 -9.55 -0.04
CA VAL A 116 -1.25 -9.51 -0.13
C VAL A 116 -0.79 -8.25 0.58
N LEU A 117 0.05 -8.42 1.60
CA LEU A 117 0.63 -7.35 2.43
C LEU A 117 2.10 -7.23 2.07
N CYS A 118 2.48 -6.15 1.39
CA CYS A 118 3.82 -5.99 0.82
C CYS A 118 4.62 -4.94 1.59
N ASN A 119 5.89 -5.23 1.89
CA ASN A 119 6.82 -4.25 2.47
C ASN A 119 6.18 -3.45 3.61
N THR A 120 5.63 -4.15 4.59
CA THR A 120 4.86 -3.57 5.69
C THR A 120 5.11 -4.35 7.00
N ALA A 121 4.64 -3.80 8.11
CA ALA A 121 4.77 -4.39 9.43
C ALA A 121 3.53 -4.10 10.28
N ALA A 122 3.33 -4.89 11.34
CA ALA A 122 2.25 -4.64 12.31
C ALA A 122 2.39 -3.29 13.02
N LYS A 123 3.61 -2.75 13.08
CA LYS A 123 3.96 -1.40 13.54
C LYS A 123 5.19 -0.92 12.77
N ILE A 124 5.15 0.28 12.19
CA ILE A 124 6.24 0.81 11.37
C ILE A 124 6.93 1.97 12.09
N GLY A 125 8.22 1.80 12.40
CA GLY A 125 9.06 2.83 13.01
C GLY A 125 8.63 3.22 14.44
N THR A 126 9.14 4.36 14.88
CA THR A 126 8.86 4.92 16.21
C THR A 126 8.18 6.28 16.11
N PRO A 127 7.46 6.73 17.15
CA PRO A 127 6.85 8.05 17.16
C PRO A 127 7.86 9.19 16.86
N ASP A 128 9.08 9.10 17.38
CA ASP A 128 10.10 10.13 17.18
C ASP A 128 10.52 10.26 15.71
N VAL A 129 10.71 9.14 15.01
CA VAL A 129 11.05 9.13 13.58
C VAL A 129 9.94 9.76 12.75
N TRP A 130 8.70 9.43 13.04
CA TRP A 130 7.54 9.99 12.35
C TRP A 130 7.32 11.47 12.66
N ASN A 131 7.47 11.88 13.93
CA ASN A 131 7.35 13.29 14.33
C ASN A 131 8.45 14.14 13.68
N ALA A 132 9.69 13.66 13.62
CA ALA A 132 10.77 14.34 12.91
C ALA A 132 10.45 14.53 11.42
N ARG A 133 9.88 13.49 10.77
CA ARG A 133 9.45 13.55 9.36
C ARG A 133 8.31 14.56 9.15
N ILE A 134 7.28 14.55 10.01
CA ILE A 134 6.18 15.52 9.99
C ILE A 134 6.74 16.94 10.09
N THR A 135 7.61 17.20 11.08
CA THR A 135 8.22 18.51 11.27
C THR A 135 9.03 18.95 10.05
N ALA A 136 9.83 18.04 9.46
CA ALA A 136 10.62 18.36 8.28
C ALA A 136 9.74 18.73 7.07
N VAL A 137 8.66 17.99 6.84
CA VAL A 137 7.72 18.27 5.74
C VAL A 137 6.95 19.58 5.98
N GLN A 138 6.52 19.85 7.21
CA GLN A 138 5.84 21.11 7.55
C GLN A 138 6.74 22.32 7.36
N ALA A 139 8.04 22.19 7.63
CA ALA A 139 9.02 23.27 7.50
C ALA A 139 9.51 23.49 6.06
N GLY A 140 9.74 22.42 5.28
CA GLY A 140 10.40 22.50 3.98
C GLY A 140 9.68 21.81 2.82
N GLY A 141 8.42 21.37 3.02
CA GLY A 141 7.64 20.65 2.03
C GLY A 141 8.23 19.26 1.70
N MET A 142 7.70 18.62 0.65
CA MET A 142 8.10 17.28 0.27
C MET A 142 9.58 17.17 -0.12
N LYS A 143 10.17 18.22 -0.67
CA LYS A 143 11.60 18.23 -1.04
C LYS A 143 12.52 18.04 0.15
N ALA A 144 12.13 18.43 1.36
CA ALA A 144 12.92 18.25 2.57
C ALA A 144 13.14 16.77 2.95
N VAL A 145 12.26 15.86 2.48
CA VAL A 145 12.31 14.44 2.83
C VAL A 145 12.53 13.53 1.61
N ALA A 146 12.33 14.03 0.39
CA ALA A 146 12.29 13.24 -0.82
C ALA A 146 13.58 12.43 -1.04
N GLY A 147 14.76 13.03 -0.85
CA GLY A 147 16.05 12.33 -0.99
C GLY A 147 16.18 11.15 -0.02
N ALA A 148 15.88 11.37 1.26
CA ALA A 148 15.96 10.30 2.27
C ALA A 148 14.88 9.20 2.09
N VAL A 149 13.75 9.53 1.48
CA VAL A 149 12.69 8.56 1.20
C VAL A 149 13.05 7.71 -0.01
N ILE A 150 13.48 8.31 -1.13
CA ILE A 150 13.86 7.55 -2.33
C ILE A 150 15.04 6.59 -2.07
N ASP A 151 15.99 6.97 -1.19
CA ASP A 151 17.10 6.13 -0.76
C ASP A 151 16.66 4.86 -0.03
N ARG A 152 15.49 4.88 0.61
CA ARG A 152 14.90 3.72 1.26
C ARG A 152 13.99 2.93 0.33
N TRP A 153 13.41 3.59 -0.66
CA TRP A 153 12.41 2.99 -1.54
C TRP A 153 13.01 2.09 -2.61
N LEU A 154 14.18 2.47 -3.12
CA LEU A 154 14.88 1.77 -4.20
C LEU A 154 16.35 1.60 -3.83
N THR A 155 16.93 0.44 -4.14
CA THR A 155 18.37 0.22 -3.93
C THR A 155 19.22 1.19 -4.74
N ALA A 156 20.43 1.46 -4.28
CA ALA A 156 21.38 2.31 -5.01
C ALA A 156 21.67 1.77 -6.42
N ALA A 157 21.77 0.44 -6.57
CA ALA A 157 21.97 -0.22 -7.84
C ALA A 157 20.79 0.05 -8.80
N TYR A 158 19.56 -0.10 -8.32
CA TYR A 158 18.37 0.18 -9.14
C TYR A 158 18.32 1.64 -9.57
N ARG A 159 18.54 2.58 -8.65
CA ARG A 159 18.50 4.02 -8.92
C ARG A 159 19.53 4.48 -9.96
N THR A 160 20.68 3.81 -10.06
CA THR A 160 21.71 4.15 -11.04
C THR A 160 21.49 3.53 -12.42
N THR A 161 20.78 2.41 -12.48
CA THR A 161 20.53 1.67 -13.75
C THR A 161 19.17 1.96 -14.34
N HIS A 162 18.17 2.41 -13.54
CA HIS A 162 16.78 2.67 -13.94
C HIS A 162 16.42 4.13 -13.68
N LEU A 163 17.14 5.03 -14.35
CA LEU A 163 17.05 6.49 -14.14
C LEU A 163 15.64 7.05 -14.37
N ARG A 164 14.96 6.54 -15.40
CA ARG A 164 13.61 7.00 -15.75
C ARG A 164 12.60 6.60 -14.68
N GLU A 165 12.56 5.34 -14.31
CA GLU A 165 11.66 4.80 -13.29
C GLU A 165 11.92 5.47 -11.93
N THR A 166 13.20 5.69 -11.59
CA THR A 166 13.58 6.43 -10.38
C THR A 166 13.06 7.86 -10.40
N ALA A 167 13.16 8.56 -11.54
CA ALA A 167 12.65 9.92 -11.68
C ALA A 167 11.12 9.97 -11.59
N GLU A 168 10.42 8.99 -12.15
CA GLU A 168 8.96 8.87 -12.04
C GLU A 168 8.52 8.66 -10.58
N VAL A 169 9.21 7.78 -9.83
CA VAL A 169 8.95 7.56 -8.40
C VAL A 169 9.22 8.83 -7.59
N LEU A 170 10.34 9.50 -7.84
CA LEU A 170 10.68 10.77 -7.18
C LEU A 170 9.63 11.85 -7.46
N SER A 171 9.18 11.95 -8.71
CA SER A 171 8.14 12.91 -9.11
C SER A 171 6.80 12.64 -8.40
N MET A 172 6.40 11.37 -8.20
CA MET A 172 5.21 11.04 -7.42
C MET A 172 5.35 11.54 -5.97
N LEU A 173 6.50 11.32 -5.36
CA LEU A 173 6.77 11.71 -3.98
C LEU A 173 6.81 13.23 -3.81
N GLU A 174 7.53 13.94 -4.67
CA GLU A 174 7.63 15.41 -4.63
C GLU A 174 6.32 16.11 -4.96
N GLY A 175 5.48 15.48 -5.79
CA GLY A 175 4.14 15.98 -6.14
C GLY A 175 3.07 15.76 -5.08
N CYS A 176 3.40 15.10 -3.97
CA CYS A 176 2.47 14.88 -2.86
C CYS A 176 2.11 16.22 -2.17
N ASP A 177 0.85 16.38 -1.77
CA ASP A 177 0.45 17.47 -0.88
C ASP A 177 1.16 17.32 0.47
N ALA A 178 1.90 18.36 0.89
CA ALA A 178 2.73 18.29 2.10
C ALA A 178 1.89 18.14 3.38
N ALA A 179 0.71 18.78 3.45
CA ALA A 179 -0.19 18.67 4.59
C ALA A 179 -0.84 17.29 4.64
N GLY A 180 -1.29 16.78 3.49
CA GLY A 180 -1.82 15.42 3.35
C GLY A 180 -0.80 14.34 3.70
N TYR A 181 0.44 14.49 3.24
CA TYR A 181 1.53 13.59 3.59
C TYR A 181 1.81 13.61 5.10
N ALA A 182 1.93 14.79 5.72
CA ALA A 182 2.14 14.91 7.16
C ALA A 182 0.98 14.32 7.97
N ALA A 183 -0.27 14.56 7.54
CA ALA A 183 -1.46 13.97 8.16
C ALA A 183 -1.44 12.44 8.08
N THR A 184 -0.97 11.88 6.97
CA THR A 184 -0.85 10.43 6.76
C THR A 184 0.35 9.84 7.51
N CYS A 185 1.46 10.58 7.69
CA CYS A 185 2.54 10.17 8.60
C CYS A 185 2.03 9.93 10.03
N ALA A 186 1.09 10.76 10.52
CA ALA A 186 0.47 10.55 11.82
C ALA A 186 -0.34 9.25 11.86
N ALA A 187 -1.08 8.91 10.79
CA ALA A 187 -1.80 7.65 10.69
C ALA A 187 -0.88 6.43 10.85
N VAL A 188 0.27 6.44 10.18
CA VAL A 188 1.26 5.34 10.28
C VAL A 188 1.94 5.33 11.65
N ARG A 189 2.28 6.49 12.21
CA ARG A 189 2.88 6.62 13.55
C ARG A 189 2.03 5.98 14.64
N ASP A 190 0.73 6.22 14.58
CA ASP A 190 -0.22 5.85 15.65
C ASP A 190 -0.80 4.45 15.47
N ALA A 191 -0.56 3.82 14.31
CA ALA A 191 -1.04 2.47 14.03
C ALA A 191 -0.23 1.40 14.75
N ASP A 192 -0.93 0.48 15.42
CA ASP A 192 -0.35 -0.72 16.03
C ASP A 192 -1.33 -1.90 15.87
N PHE A 193 -0.90 -2.91 15.14
CA PHE A 193 -1.67 -4.13 14.86
C PHE A 193 -1.15 -5.36 15.61
N CYS A 194 -0.08 -5.25 16.42
CA CYS A 194 0.59 -6.40 17.03
C CYS A 194 -0.35 -7.31 17.82
N GLN A 195 -1.37 -6.75 18.48
CA GLN A 195 -2.34 -7.51 19.28
C GLN A 195 -3.66 -7.83 18.52
N LYS A 196 -3.81 -7.35 17.28
CA LYS A 196 -5.10 -7.41 16.56
C LYS A 196 -5.15 -8.51 15.50
N LEU A 197 -3.99 -8.96 15.01
CA LEU A 197 -3.88 -9.81 13.82
C LEU A 197 -4.17 -11.29 14.05
N ALA A 198 -4.07 -11.79 15.28
CA ALA A 198 -4.36 -13.19 15.62
C ALA A 198 -5.80 -13.63 15.26
N GLY A 199 -6.74 -12.66 15.20
CA GLY A 199 -8.13 -12.87 14.81
C GLY A 199 -8.38 -12.90 13.30
N VAL A 200 -7.42 -12.48 12.48
CA VAL A 200 -7.60 -12.43 11.02
C VAL A 200 -7.75 -13.84 10.44
N ARG A 201 -8.78 -14.02 9.59
CA ARG A 201 -9.10 -15.29 8.92
C ARG A 201 -9.03 -15.18 7.40
N VAL A 202 -8.81 -13.98 6.87
CA VAL A 202 -8.60 -13.77 5.45
C VAL A 202 -7.29 -14.42 5.03
N ALA A 203 -7.31 -15.25 3.99
CA ALA A 203 -6.08 -15.85 3.45
C ALA A 203 -5.11 -14.73 3.06
N THR A 204 -3.90 -14.79 3.63
CA THR A 204 -2.92 -13.71 3.55
C THR A 204 -1.58 -14.19 3.04
N GLN A 205 -0.95 -13.40 2.18
CA GLN A 205 0.46 -13.50 1.85
C GLN A 205 1.17 -12.23 2.29
N VAL A 206 2.34 -12.38 2.91
CA VAL A 206 3.26 -11.28 3.22
C VAL A 206 4.45 -11.35 2.26
N ILE A 207 4.76 -10.24 1.59
CA ILE A 207 5.93 -10.09 0.72
C ILE A 207 6.84 -9.04 1.32
N ALA A 208 8.13 -9.36 1.50
CA ALA A 208 9.15 -8.45 2.01
C ALA A 208 10.27 -8.24 0.98
N GLY A 209 10.90 -7.07 1.00
CA GLY A 209 12.12 -6.78 0.24
C GLY A 209 13.36 -7.09 1.09
N THR A 210 14.32 -7.87 0.57
CA THR A 210 15.53 -8.26 1.32
C THR A 210 16.44 -7.09 1.66
N HIS A 211 16.29 -5.97 0.94
CA HIS A 211 17.06 -4.73 1.10
C HIS A 211 16.21 -3.57 1.63
N ASP A 212 15.01 -3.85 2.15
CA ASP A 212 14.10 -2.82 2.66
C ASP A 212 14.56 -2.31 4.05
N PRO A 213 15.01 -1.05 4.16
CA PRO A 213 15.40 -0.49 5.45
C PRO A 213 14.22 0.15 6.21
N ALA A 214 13.06 0.32 5.57
CA ALA A 214 11.87 0.93 6.18
C ALA A 214 11.02 -0.11 6.93
N THR A 215 10.87 -1.30 6.34
CA THR A 215 10.21 -2.47 6.91
C THR A 215 11.08 -3.69 6.59
N PRO A 216 12.16 -3.94 7.38
CA PRO A 216 13.09 -5.03 7.14
C PRO A 216 12.42 -6.41 7.04
N PRO A 217 13.05 -7.39 6.38
CA PRO A 217 12.49 -8.75 6.26
C PRO A 217 12.05 -9.37 7.60
N ALA A 218 12.74 -9.04 8.69
CA ALA A 218 12.37 -9.50 10.03
C ALA A 218 10.96 -9.03 10.44
N ASP A 219 10.58 -7.80 10.07
CA ASP A 219 9.24 -7.26 10.34
C ASP A 219 8.17 -8.00 9.54
N GLY A 220 8.47 -8.32 8.28
CA GLY A 220 7.57 -9.10 7.42
C GLY A 220 7.40 -10.54 7.93
N ARG A 221 8.47 -11.19 8.40
CA ARG A 221 8.38 -12.52 9.03
C ARG A 221 7.51 -12.47 10.28
N ALA A 222 7.79 -11.52 11.18
CA ALA A 222 7.00 -11.33 12.40
C ALA A 222 5.52 -11.07 12.08
N LEU A 223 5.24 -10.24 11.05
CA LEU A 223 3.87 -10.01 10.59
C LEU A 223 3.19 -11.31 10.11
N SER A 224 3.90 -12.15 9.35
CA SER A 224 3.34 -13.41 8.85
C SER A 224 3.05 -14.40 10.00
N GLU A 225 3.84 -14.39 11.07
CA GLU A 225 3.63 -15.22 12.26
C GLU A 225 2.41 -14.78 13.08
N LEU A 226 2.07 -13.48 13.08
CA LEU A 226 0.89 -12.93 13.75
C LEU A 226 -0.42 -13.33 13.07
N ILE A 227 -0.40 -13.66 11.78
CA ILE A 227 -1.59 -14.01 11.00
C ILE A 227 -1.61 -15.51 10.73
N ARG A 228 -2.55 -16.21 11.35
CA ARG A 228 -2.63 -17.67 11.24
C ARG A 228 -2.73 -18.13 9.77
N GLY A 229 -1.77 -18.96 9.36
CA GLY A 229 -1.75 -19.54 8.01
C GLY A 229 -1.29 -18.57 6.91
N ALA A 230 -0.73 -17.41 7.27
CA ALA A 230 -0.15 -16.52 6.29
C ALA A 230 1.06 -17.18 5.59
N GLN A 231 1.15 -16.96 4.28
CA GLN A 231 2.34 -17.29 3.49
C GLN A 231 3.34 -16.13 3.55
N TYR A 232 4.63 -16.45 3.42
CA TYR A 232 5.70 -15.46 3.42
C TYR A 232 6.62 -15.65 2.22
N ALA A 233 7.02 -14.55 1.60
CA ALA A 233 8.00 -14.52 0.51
C ALA A 233 8.94 -13.32 0.65
N GLU A 234 10.19 -13.47 0.17
CA GLU A 234 11.17 -12.38 0.07
C GLU A 234 11.56 -12.15 -1.38
N LEU A 235 11.72 -10.89 -1.74
CA LEU A 235 12.18 -10.46 -3.05
C LEU A 235 13.48 -9.67 -2.92
N SER A 236 14.36 -9.78 -3.91
CA SER A 236 15.60 -9.00 -3.96
C SER A 236 15.32 -7.56 -4.37
N ALA A 237 14.82 -6.76 -3.44
CA ALA A 237 14.41 -5.38 -3.64
C ALA A 237 14.44 -4.60 -2.33
N ALA A 238 14.42 -3.27 -2.42
CA ALA A 238 14.14 -2.38 -1.30
C ALA A 238 12.62 -2.25 -1.05
N HIS A 239 12.15 -1.08 -0.60
CA HIS A 239 10.78 -0.87 -0.12
C HIS A 239 9.71 -0.95 -1.22
N LEU A 240 9.98 -0.45 -2.42
CA LEU A 240 9.06 -0.57 -3.56
C LEU A 240 9.35 -1.83 -4.38
N SER A 241 9.22 -3.00 -3.75
CA SER A 241 9.52 -4.29 -4.37
C SER A 241 8.67 -4.57 -5.62
N ASN A 242 7.47 -4.00 -5.70
CA ASN A 242 6.60 -4.06 -6.87
C ASN A 242 7.17 -3.35 -8.11
N ILE A 243 8.06 -2.38 -7.92
CA ILE A 243 8.75 -1.66 -8.99
C ILE A 243 10.12 -2.31 -9.23
N GLU A 244 10.92 -2.46 -8.19
CA GLU A 244 12.32 -2.90 -8.28
C GLU A 244 12.46 -4.37 -8.68
N ALA A 245 11.63 -5.25 -8.15
CA ALA A 245 11.56 -6.68 -8.47
C ALA A 245 10.25 -7.05 -9.17
N ARG A 246 9.83 -6.25 -10.16
CA ARG A 246 8.52 -6.30 -10.82
C ARG A 246 8.06 -7.70 -11.19
N ASP A 247 8.91 -8.45 -11.89
CA ASP A 247 8.51 -9.75 -12.46
C ASP A 247 8.33 -10.81 -11.37
N ASP A 248 9.21 -10.82 -10.36
CA ASP A 248 9.12 -11.70 -9.21
C ASP A 248 7.91 -11.32 -8.33
N PHE A 249 7.68 -10.02 -8.11
CA PHE A 249 6.52 -9.53 -7.40
C PHE A 249 5.22 -9.96 -8.08
N ASN A 250 5.13 -9.76 -9.39
CA ASN A 250 3.96 -10.13 -10.18
C ASN A 250 3.70 -11.64 -10.09
N ARG A 251 4.76 -12.47 -10.20
CA ARG A 251 4.64 -13.93 -10.10
C ARG A 251 4.11 -14.34 -8.73
N GLU A 252 4.73 -13.87 -7.65
CA GLU A 252 4.39 -14.24 -6.27
C GLU A 252 2.95 -13.80 -5.90
N ALA A 253 2.65 -12.51 -6.06
CA ALA A 253 1.35 -11.98 -5.69
C ALA A 253 0.22 -12.59 -6.53
N LEU A 254 0.42 -12.74 -7.85
CA LEU A 254 -0.58 -13.32 -8.74
C LEU A 254 -0.82 -14.79 -8.46
N ALA A 255 0.24 -15.58 -8.24
CA ALA A 255 0.12 -17.01 -7.90
C ALA A 255 -0.72 -17.19 -6.63
N PHE A 256 -0.47 -16.40 -5.58
CA PHE A 256 -1.24 -16.45 -4.36
C PHE A 256 -2.71 -16.05 -4.56
N LEU A 257 -2.96 -14.92 -5.23
CA LEU A 257 -4.32 -14.45 -5.43
C LEU A 257 -5.16 -15.42 -6.26
N LYS A 258 -4.56 -16.12 -7.23
CA LYS A 258 -5.23 -17.11 -8.09
C LYS A 258 -5.31 -18.50 -7.48
N SER A 259 -4.52 -18.84 -6.47
CA SER A 259 -4.57 -20.16 -5.85
C SER A 259 -6.00 -20.47 -5.39
N GLN A 260 -6.45 -21.70 -5.56
CA GLN A 260 -7.72 -22.14 -4.94
C GLN A 260 -7.54 -22.09 -3.43
N GLY A 261 -8.48 -21.48 -2.71
CA GLY A 261 -8.46 -21.53 -1.24
C GLY A 261 -8.42 -22.99 -0.81
N ALA A 262 -7.51 -23.35 0.07
CA ALA A 262 -7.65 -24.62 0.77
C ALA A 262 -9.00 -24.56 1.50
N HIS A 263 -9.96 -25.31 1.00
CA HIS A 263 -11.22 -25.54 1.70
C HIS A 263 -10.87 -26.36 2.95
N GLY A 264 -10.79 -25.70 4.09
CA GLY A 264 -10.69 -26.31 5.41
C GLY A 264 -11.88 -25.90 6.24
#